data_581a9660fbf42f9f644c6fe83fb94577
#
_entry.id   581a9660fbf42f9f644c6fe83fb94577
#
_cell.length_a   1.000
_cell.length_b   1.000
_cell.length_c   1.000
_cell.angle_alpha   90.00
_cell.angle_beta   90.00
_cell.angle_gamma   90.00
#
_symmetry.space_group_name_H-M   'P 1'
#
loop_
_entity.id
_entity.type
_entity.pdbx_description
1 polymer ?
#
loop_
_entity_poly.entity_id
_entity_poly.type
_entity_poly.pdbx_seq_one_letter_code
_entity_poly.pdbx_strand_id
1 'polypeptide(L)'
;MKVKKILCLAMTAVIGVGCLAGCGEKQTSYADTTVVTVWGGGAGVNVEANFAKKFNETIGAEKHIRIDFQAKEGDIQQQVEVALQSGKAPDIFPTGKVKEMAEKKYIAPLSKFKGGKEIVEQSIQYGGSSREGVNFANGEAYAITKGVLTWGIIYNVDMFIEAGLVDENGDPTPPKTWQQFREYAKKLTNKEKRQYGVILPMKWGAWFDYDIKIPASSSKATFGFNTDTMQYDYSDYNELFNVLMGIKKDGSCYPGSEGIDNDPARARFAEGNIGMKISVSWDSGVFKEQFVPNFDWSVAPIPTYSEDEQYTQYMMLENSNFINASVLGTAREEAVFEVWKYWTGDEHAIELYKEGISLPLNYDLVKDIKTDIKGWKEFAQMKEISAAPTVGMPTLITGEKSLKEFFINDIWNGKMSVEEATKAATKIANDGIDRYYEQNPSENRAEDEKAVTKRALR
;
A
#
# COMPACT_ATOMS: atom_id res chain seq x y z
N MET A 1 -51.86 -2.68 39.04
CA MET A 1 -53.05 -1.83 38.80
C MET A 1 -52.84 -1.09 37.50
N LYS A 2 -53.76 -1.29 36.54
CA LYS A 2 -54.03 -0.56 35.27
C LYS A 2 -53.03 -0.62 34.12
N VAL A 3 -53.34 -1.54 33.24
CA VAL A 3 -53.09 -1.65 31.80
C VAL A 3 -53.64 -0.43 31.07
N LYS A 4 -52.87 0.08 30.06
CA LYS A 4 -53.47 0.83 28.95
C LYS A 4 -52.89 0.34 27.63
N LYS A 5 -53.69 -0.34 26.84
CA LYS A 5 -53.55 -0.64 25.41
C LYS A 5 -53.75 0.65 24.63
N ILE A 6 -52.96 0.89 23.61
CA ILE A 6 -53.25 1.86 22.56
C ILE A 6 -53.02 1.22 21.18
N LEU A 7 -54.03 1.27 20.47
CA LEU A 7 -54.59 0.88 19.22
C LEU A 7 -53.70 1.22 18.01
N CYS A 8 -53.59 0.27 17.08
CA CYS A 8 -53.16 0.49 15.66
C CYS A 8 -54.18 1.36 14.92
N LEU A 9 -53.67 2.34 14.19
CA LEU A 9 -54.45 3.02 13.16
C LEU A 9 -53.71 2.91 11.81
N ALA A 10 -54.27 2.15 10.89
CA ALA A 10 -53.88 2.11 9.48
C ALA A 10 -54.37 3.41 8.81
N MET A 11 -53.49 4.08 8.11
CA MET A 11 -53.83 5.16 7.20
C MET A 11 -53.44 4.78 5.77
N THR A 12 -54.44 4.49 4.98
CA THR A 12 -54.45 4.37 3.55
C THR A 12 -54.25 5.77 2.93
N ALA A 13 -53.21 5.97 2.16
CA ALA A 13 -53.00 7.23 1.43
C ALA A 13 -53.28 7.03 -0.05
N VAL A 14 -54.12 7.90 -0.55
CA VAL A 14 -54.70 8.03 -1.88
C VAL A 14 -53.62 8.47 -2.88
N ILE A 15 -53.63 7.85 -4.06
CA ILE A 15 -52.81 8.18 -5.22
C ILE A 15 -53.33 9.50 -5.82
N GLY A 16 -52.46 10.51 -5.84
CA GLY A 16 -52.61 11.73 -6.60
C GLY A 16 -51.73 11.72 -7.84
N VAL A 17 -52.31 11.53 -9.02
CA VAL A 17 -51.66 11.70 -10.31
C VAL A 17 -51.46 13.19 -10.57
N GLY A 18 -50.21 13.65 -10.56
CA GLY A 18 -49.80 14.98 -10.97
C GLY A 18 -48.81 14.87 -12.13
N CYS A 19 -49.29 15.04 -13.36
CA CYS A 19 -48.46 15.24 -14.54
C CYS A 19 -47.71 16.56 -14.43
N LEU A 20 -46.37 16.51 -14.32
CA LEU A 20 -45.49 17.63 -14.64
C LEU A 20 -44.48 17.16 -15.68
N ALA A 21 -44.60 17.71 -16.87
CA ALA A 21 -43.63 17.58 -17.94
C ALA A 21 -42.34 18.30 -17.52
N GLY A 22 -41.30 17.52 -17.28
CA GLY A 22 -39.91 17.99 -17.03
C GLY A 22 -38.99 17.28 -18.00
N CYS A 23 -38.14 18.03 -18.66
CA CYS A 23 -37.20 17.71 -19.73
C CYS A 23 -36.55 16.32 -19.63
N GLY A 24 -36.52 15.62 -20.75
CA GLY A 24 -36.06 14.26 -20.86
C GLY A 24 -34.57 14.09 -20.65
N GLU A 25 -34.18 13.58 -19.51
CA GLU A 25 -33.06 12.66 -19.45
C GLU A 25 -33.51 11.34 -20.02
N LYS A 26 -32.82 10.87 -21.06
CA LYS A 26 -33.01 9.52 -21.59
C LYS A 26 -32.76 8.53 -20.46
N GLN A 27 -33.80 8.04 -19.84
CA GLN A 27 -33.78 6.85 -19.01
C GLN A 27 -33.40 5.67 -19.90
N THR A 28 -32.11 5.38 -20.03
CA THR A 28 -31.63 4.13 -20.64
C THR A 28 -32.18 2.98 -19.83
N SER A 29 -33.02 2.16 -20.44
CA SER A 29 -33.53 0.94 -19.83
C SER A 29 -32.35 -0.01 -19.62
N TYR A 30 -32.01 -0.30 -18.39
CA TYR A 30 -30.89 -1.20 -18.00
C TYR A 30 -31.29 -2.69 -18.10
N ALA A 31 -32.34 -3.05 -18.76
CA ALA A 31 -32.88 -4.42 -18.79
C ALA A 31 -31.91 -5.46 -19.39
N ASP A 32 -30.97 -5.03 -20.25
CA ASP A 32 -29.99 -5.91 -20.91
C ASP A 32 -28.51 -5.57 -20.51
N THR A 33 -28.30 -4.83 -19.44
CA THR A 33 -26.95 -4.39 -19.03
C THR A 33 -26.33 -5.34 -18.02
N THR A 34 -25.14 -5.88 -18.31
CA THR A 34 -24.36 -6.68 -17.37
C THR A 34 -23.70 -5.77 -16.34
N VAL A 35 -24.05 -5.93 -15.07
CA VAL A 35 -23.42 -5.18 -13.97
C VAL A 35 -22.20 -5.94 -13.46
N VAL A 36 -21.04 -5.29 -13.42
CA VAL A 36 -19.78 -5.82 -12.89
C VAL A 36 -19.44 -5.06 -11.63
N THR A 37 -19.34 -5.76 -10.51
CA THR A 37 -19.04 -5.18 -9.19
C THR A 37 -17.54 -5.14 -8.96
N VAL A 38 -17.03 -3.94 -8.66
CA VAL A 38 -15.61 -3.71 -8.35
C VAL A 38 -15.48 -3.12 -6.95
N TRP A 39 -14.70 -3.76 -6.09
CA TRP A 39 -14.34 -3.17 -4.80
C TRP A 39 -12.97 -2.52 -4.87
N GLY A 40 -12.87 -1.32 -4.30
CA GLY A 40 -11.63 -0.57 -4.13
C GLY A 40 -11.64 0.20 -2.81
N GLY A 41 -10.50 0.81 -2.48
CA GLY A 41 -10.35 1.60 -1.26
C GLY A 41 -8.97 2.26 -1.17
N GLY A 42 -8.77 3.06 -0.15
CA GLY A 42 -7.51 3.78 0.08
C GLY A 42 -7.40 5.10 -0.70
N ALA A 43 -6.17 5.54 -0.95
CA ALA A 43 -5.89 6.88 -1.48
C ALA A 43 -6.49 7.16 -2.86
N GLY A 44 -6.61 6.13 -3.71
CA GLY A 44 -7.10 6.25 -5.09
C GLY A 44 -8.62 6.21 -5.26
N VAL A 45 -9.40 6.09 -4.18
CA VAL A 45 -10.84 5.80 -4.25
C VAL A 45 -11.64 6.78 -5.09
N ASN A 46 -11.33 8.07 -5.04
CA ASN A 46 -12.00 9.10 -5.83
C ASN A 46 -11.67 8.98 -7.33
N VAL A 47 -10.41 8.69 -7.65
CA VAL A 47 -9.97 8.45 -9.04
C VAL A 47 -10.68 7.23 -9.60
N GLU A 48 -10.72 6.14 -8.84
CA GLU A 48 -11.38 4.89 -9.21
C GLU A 48 -12.90 5.08 -9.43
N ALA A 49 -13.57 5.84 -8.57
CA ALA A 49 -15.00 6.16 -8.73
C ALA A 49 -15.28 6.97 -10.02
N ASN A 50 -14.44 7.97 -10.30
CA ASN A 50 -14.55 8.75 -11.53
C ASN A 50 -14.23 7.93 -12.78
N PHE A 51 -13.26 7.02 -12.68
CA PHE A 51 -12.87 6.12 -13.75
C PHE A 51 -13.99 5.11 -14.08
N ALA A 52 -14.67 4.58 -13.06
CA ALA A 52 -15.86 3.75 -13.22
C ALA A 52 -17.02 4.52 -13.91
N LYS A 53 -17.25 5.77 -13.49
CA LYS A 53 -18.24 6.65 -14.12
C LYS A 53 -17.94 6.87 -15.61
N LYS A 54 -16.68 7.20 -15.95
CA LYS A 54 -16.24 7.39 -17.34
C LYS A 54 -16.47 6.14 -18.19
N PHE A 55 -16.17 4.94 -17.69
CA PHE A 55 -16.48 3.69 -18.36
C PHE A 55 -17.98 3.55 -18.64
N ASN A 56 -18.81 3.80 -17.63
CA ASN A 56 -20.26 3.66 -17.72
C ASN A 56 -20.88 4.61 -18.75
N GLU A 57 -20.30 5.80 -18.92
CA GLU A 57 -20.75 6.82 -19.87
C GLU A 57 -20.22 6.61 -21.30
N THR A 58 -19.19 5.77 -21.49
CA THR A 58 -18.51 5.55 -22.77
C THR A 58 -18.59 4.07 -23.20
N ILE A 59 -17.50 3.33 -23.03
CA ILE A 59 -17.35 1.93 -23.43
C ILE A 59 -18.47 1.04 -22.85
N GLY A 60 -18.82 1.27 -21.59
CA GLY A 60 -19.85 0.51 -20.89
C GLY A 60 -21.23 0.70 -21.51
N ALA A 61 -21.58 1.93 -21.92
CA ALA A 61 -22.84 2.21 -22.61
C ALA A 61 -22.92 1.51 -23.98
N GLU A 62 -21.80 1.48 -24.74
CA GLU A 62 -21.73 0.83 -26.04
C GLU A 62 -21.81 -0.71 -25.93
N LYS A 63 -21.16 -1.28 -24.91
CA LYS A 63 -21.07 -2.74 -24.71
C LYS A 63 -22.18 -3.30 -23.82
N HIS A 64 -23.10 -2.49 -23.34
CA HIS A 64 -24.10 -2.88 -22.34
C HIS A 64 -23.48 -3.48 -21.07
N ILE A 65 -22.40 -2.88 -20.60
CA ILE A 65 -21.69 -3.25 -19.35
C ILE A 65 -21.71 -2.04 -18.42
N ARG A 66 -21.95 -2.26 -17.14
CA ARG A 66 -21.91 -1.21 -16.13
C ARG A 66 -21.02 -1.62 -14.97
N ILE A 67 -20.07 -0.77 -14.60
CA ILE A 67 -19.28 -0.93 -13.37
C ILE A 67 -20.10 -0.41 -12.18
N ASP A 68 -20.28 -1.27 -11.18
CA ASP A 68 -20.75 -0.91 -9.84
C ASP A 68 -19.55 -0.85 -8.91
N PHE A 69 -18.91 0.33 -8.85
CA PHE A 69 -17.76 0.56 -7.98
C PHE A 69 -18.22 0.80 -6.56
N GLN A 70 -17.67 0.03 -5.61
CA GLN A 70 -17.97 0.13 -4.20
C GLN A 70 -16.70 0.44 -3.41
N ALA A 71 -16.58 1.66 -2.92
CA ALA A 71 -15.53 2.07 -1.99
C ALA A 71 -15.71 1.37 -0.65
N LYS A 72 -14.62 0.83 -0.12
CA LYS A 72 -14.58 0.14 1.18
C LYS A 72 -13.66 0.89 2.13
N GLU A 73 -14.16 1.14 3.32
CA GLU A 73 -13.39 1.73 4.41
C GLU A 73 -12.79 0.64 5.30
N GLY A 74 -11.67 0.94 5.96
CA GLY A 74 -10.98 0.03 6.86
C GLY A 74 -10.24 -1.10 6.16
N ASP A 75 -10.23 -2.29 6.76
CA ASP A 75 -9.52 -3.46 6.22
C ASP A 75 -10.34 -4.13 5.10
N ILE A 76 -10.08 -3.71 3.86
CA ILE A 76 -10.73 -4.27 2.66
C ILE A 76 -10.39 -5.75 2.47
N GLN A 77 -9.20 -6.21 2.85
CA GLN A 77 -8.81 -7.61 2.69
C GLN A 77 -9.66 -8.53 3.57
N GLN A 78 -9.86 -8.15 4.81
CA GLN A 78 -10.76 -8.89 5.71
C GLN A 78 -12.20 -8.90 5.17
N GLN A 79 -12.69 -7.78 4.65
CA GLN A 79 -14.02 -7.70 4.06
C GLN A 79 -14.18 -8.62 2.84
N VAL A 80 -13.16 -8.68 1.97
CA VAL A 80 -13.12 -9.59 0.81
C VAL A 80 -13.17 -11.06 1.27
N GLU A 81 -12.39 -11.44 2.27
CA GLU A 81 -12.37 -12.81 2.79
C GLU A 81 -13.76 -13.24 3.31
N VAL A 82 -14.41 -12.39 4.10
CA VAL A 82 -15.77 -12.64 4.61
C VAL A 82 -16.78 -12.75 3.46
N ALA A 83 -16.66 -11.89 2.46
CA ALA A 83 -17.55 -11.90 1.31
C ALA A 83 -17.36 -13.16 0.44
N LEU A 84 -16.12 -13.61 0.23
CA LEU A 84 -15.81 -14.86 -0.47
C LEU A 84 -16.39 -16.08 0.25
N GLN A 85 -16.20 -16.16 1.57
CA GLN A 85 -16.75 -17.25 2.40
C GLN A 85 -18.28 -17.32 2.38
N SER A 86 -18.93 -16.16 2.27
CA SER A 86 -20.40 -16.06 2.20
C SER A 86 -20.99 -16.12 0.79
N GLY A 87 -20.16 -16.25 -0.26
CA GLY A 87 -20.59 -16.25 -1.67
C GLY A 87 -21.13 -14.90 -2.16
N LYS A 88 -20.75 -13.80 -1.48
CA LYS A 88 -21.20 -12.42 -1.79
C LYS A 88 -20.05 -11.50 -2.23
N ALA A 89 -18.91 -12.08 -2.60
CA ALA A 89 -17.76 -11.30 -3.06
C ALA A 89 -18.04 -10.61 -4.40
N PRO A 90 -17.43 -9.43 -4.64
CA PRO A 90 -17.53 -8.75 -5.93
C PRO A 90 -16.86 -9.55 -7.05
N ASP A 91 -17.07 -9.10 -8.29
CA ASP A 91 -16.43 -9.70 -9.46
C ASP A 91 -14.93 -9.39 -9.53
N ILE A 92 -14.54 -8.19 -9.08
CA ILE A 92 -13.15 -7.71 -9.11
C ILE A 92 -12.81 -7.08 -7.75
N PHE A 93 -11.70 -7.52 -7.14
CA PHE A 93 -11.30 -7.09 -5.80
C PHE A 93 -9.78 -7.17 -5.58
N PRO A 94 -9.22 -6.41 -4.62
CA PRO A 94 -7.82 -6.52 -4.21
C PRO A 94 -7.62 -7.65 -3.20
N THR A 95 -6.46 -8.34 -3.24
CA THR A 95 -6.01 -9.26 -2.19
C THR A 95 -4.50 -9.33 -2.11
N GLY A 96 -3.94 -9.54 -0.90
CA GLY A 96 -2.53 -9.84 -0.67
C GLY A 96 -2.24 -11.33 -0.45
N LYS A 97 -3.27 -12.21 -0.41
CA LYS A 97 -3.15 -13.64 -0.07
C LYS A 97 -3.29 -14.53 -1.31
N VAL A 98 -2.49 -14.27 -2.35
CA VAL A 98 -2.67 -14.87 -3.68
C VAL A 98 -2.63 -16.39 -3.63
N LYS A 99 -1.63 -17.00 -2.98
CA LYS A 99 -1.50 -18.48 -2.87
C LYS A 99 -2.74 -19.09 -2.23
N GLU A 100 -3.15 -18.59 -1.06
CA GLU A 100 -4.34 -19.08 -0.33
C GLU A 100 -5.62 -18.93 -1.16
N MET A 101 -5.81 -17.79 -1.81
CA MET A 101 -7.00 -17.52 -2.63
C MET A 101 -7.05 -18.39 -3.88
N ALA A 102 -5.90 -18.67 -4.51
CA ALA A 102 -5.78 -19.56 -5.65
C ALA A 102 -6.08 -21.02 -5.26
N GLU A 103 -5.51 -21.52 -4.17
CA GLU A 103 -5.75 -22.87 -3.63
C GLU A 103 -7.24 -23.10 -3.30
N LYS A 104 -7.88 -22.11 -2.72
CA LYS A 104 -9.33 -22.12 -2.43
C LYS A 104 -10.20 -21.89 -3.67
N LYS A 105 -9.60 -21.64 -4.84
CA LYS A 105 -10.30 -21.34 -6.10
C LYS A 105 -11.23 -20.12 -6.00
N TYR A 106 -10.83 -19.11 -5.25
CA TYR A 106 -11.58 -17.86 -5.12
C TYR A 106 -11.22 -16.85 -6.21
N ILE A 107 -10.02 -16.93 -6.78
CA ILE A 107 -9.54 -16.06 -7.85
C ILE A 107 -9.32 -16.84 -9.13
N ALA A 108 -9.57 -16.20 -10.27
CA ALA A 108 -9.44 -16.81 -11.59
C ALA A 108 -8.03 -16.59 -12.17
N PRO A 109 -7.34 -17.63 -12.69
CA PRO A 109 -6.09 -17.43 -13.40
C PRO A 109 -6.33 -16.70 -14.73
N LEU A 110 -5.46 -15.76 -15.05
CA LEU A 110 -5.59 -14.92 -16.24
C LEU A 110 -5.50 -15.73 -17.55
N SER A 111 -4.84 -16.89 -17.52
CA SER A 111 -4.76 -17.84 -18.64
C SER A 111 -6.11 -18.37 -19.11
N LYS A 112 -7.17 -18.26 -18.28
CA LYS A 112 -8.53 -18.68 -18.65
C LYS A 112 -9.25 -17.68 -19.56
N PHE A 113 -8.77 -16.45 -19.59
CA PHE A 113 -9.39 -15.38 -20.41
C PHE A 113 -8.62 -15.20 -21.72
N LYS A 114 -9.38 -14.91 -22.79
CA LYS A 114 -8.79 -14.65 -24.11
C LYS A 114 -7.91 -13.39 -24.08
N GLY A 115 -6.62 -13.53 -24.39
CA GLY A 115 -5.64 -12.45 -24.34
C GLY A 115 -5.01 -12.22 -22.95
N GLY A 116 -5.37 -13.03 -21.95
CA GLY A 116 -4.85 -12.87 -20.59
C GLY A 116 -3.36 -13.19 -20.47
N LYS A 117 -2.86 -14.18 -21.22
CA LYS A 117 -1.42 -14.53 -21.23
C LYS A 117 -0.57 -13.42 -21.81
N GLU A 118 -1.00 -12.82 -22.91
CA GLU A 118 -0.32 -11.73 -23.59
C GLU A 118 -0.19 -10.49 -22.69
N ILE A 119 -1.25 -10.19 -21.91
CA ILE A 119 -1.23 -9.08 -20.93
C ILE A 119 -0.21 -9.36 -19.81
N VAL A 120 -0.13 -10.62 -19.33
CA VAL A 120 0.85 -11.02 -18.32
C VAL A 120 2.28 -10.88 -18.86
N GLU A 121 2.55 -11.39 -20.07
CA GLU A 121 3.85 -11.30 -20.71
C GLU A 121 4.28 -9.83 -20.90
N GLN A 122 3.37 -8.97 -21.33
CA GLN A 122 3.62 -7.54 -21.48
C GLN A 122 3.98 -6.88 -20.13
N SER A 123 3.24 -7.19 -19.06
CA SER A 123 3.56 -6.65 -17.73
C SER A 123 4.96 -7.07 -17.27
N ILE A 124 5.34 -8.33 -17.49
CA ILE A 124 6.69 -8.84 -17.15
C ILE A 124 7.78 -8.12 -17.96
N GLN A 125 7.56 -7.85 -19.25
CA GLN A 125 8.49 -7.10 -20.09
C GLN A 125 8.78 -5.68 -19.56
N TYR A 126 7.80 -5.04 -18.92
CA TYR A 126 7.97 -3.74 -18.24
C TYR A 126 8.53 -3.85 -16.82
N GLY A 127 8.95 -5.03 -16.37
CA GLY A 127 9.51 -5.25 -15.04
C GLY A 127 8.48 -5.63 -13.97
N GLY A 128 7.29 -6.05 -14.38
CA GLY A 128 6.28 -6.60 -13.49
C GLY A 128 6.72 -7.90 -12.84
N SER A 129 6.13 -8.22 -11.70
CA SER A 129 6.41 -9.45 -10.96
C SER A 129 5.91 -10.69 -11.70
N SER A 130 6.69 -11.77 -11.60
CA SER A 130 6.28 -13.14 -11.97
C SER A 130 6.42 -14.09 -10.77
N ARG A 131 6.23 -13.58 -9.54
CA ARG A 131 6.57 -14.30 -8.31
C ARG A 131 5.41 -15.09 -7.76
N GLU A 132 5.68 -16.33 -7.36
CA GLU A 132 4.80 -17.14 -6.54
C GLU A 132 4.45 -16.42 -5.22
N GLY A 133 3.17 -16.48 -4.84
CA GLY A 133 2.65 -15.84 -3.63
C GLY A 133 2.43 -14.32 -3.74
N VAL A 134 2.91 -13.66 -4.80
CA VAL A 134 2.73 -12.21 -5.03
C VAL A 134 1.61 -11.97 -6.04
N ASN A 135 1.76 -12.45 -7.26
CA ASN A 135 0.76 -12.38 -8.33
C ASN A 135 0.62 -13.69 -9.11
N PHE A 136 1.45 -14.67 -8.80
CA PHE A 136 1.40 -16.03 -9.30
C PHE A 136 1.09 -17.02 -8.19
N ALA A 137 0.46 -18.15 -8.55
CA ALA A 137 0.32 -19.34 -7.72
C ALA A 137 0.29 -20.57 -8.62
N ASN A 138 1.08 -21.62 -8.26
CA ASN A 138 1.21 -22.85 -9.02
C ASN A 138 1.54 -22.63 -10.51
N GLY A 139 2.42 -21.69 -10.81
CA GLY A 139 2.86 -21.33 -12.16
C GLY A 139 1.82 -20.56 -12.99
N GLU A 140 0.66 -20.21 -12.45
CA GLU A 140 -0.38 -19.44 -13.12
C GLU A 140 -0.43 -18.01 -12.59
N ALA A 141 -0.59 -17.03 -13.50
CA ALA A 141 -0.80 -15.63 -13.13
C ALA A 141 -2.25 -15.34 -12.78
N TYR A 142 -2.49 -14.68 -11.66
CA TYR A 142 -3.81 -14.24 -11.20
C TYR A 142 -3.98 -12.72 -11.21
N ALA A 143 -2.88 -11.99 -11.30
CA ALA A 143 -2.83 -10.54 -11.44
C ALA A 143 -1.61 -10.13 -12.25
N ILE A 144 -1.56 -8.88 -12.69
CA ILE A 144 -0.36 -8.24 -13.24
C ILE A 144 0.13 -7.16 -12.27
N THR A 145 1.40 -6.77 -12.37
CA THR A 145 1.85 -5.53 -11.78
C THR A 145 1.39 -4.36 -12.65
N LYS A 146 0.64 -3.43 -12.08
CA LYS A 146 0.12 -2.24 -12.79
C LYS A 146 0.92 -0.97 -12.50
N GLY A 147 1.54 -0.89 -11.34
CA GLY A 147 2.26 0.29 -10.88
C GLY A 147 3.27 0.00 -9.79
N VAL A 148 3.91 1.05 -9.33
CA VAL A 148 4.88 1.01 -8.24
C VAL A 148 4.64 2.13 -7.25
N LEU A 149 5.00 1.87 -5.98
CA LEU A 149 5.03 2.85 -4.91
C LEU A 149 6.48 3.01 -4.45
N THR A 150 6.87 4.25 -4.20
CA THR A 150 8.20 4.60 -3.71
C THR A 150 8.10 5.26 -2.34
N TRP A 151 9.19 5.24 -1.59
CA TRP A 151 9.26 5.81 -0.24
C TRP A 151 10.26 6.94 -0.19
N GLY A 152 9.98 7.91 0.67
CA GLY A 152 10.84 9.02 0.98
C GLY A 152 10.56 9.58 2.37
N ILE A 153 11.32 10.58 2.75
CA ILE A 153 11.02 11.41 3.91
C ILE A 153 10.37 12.69 3.40
N ILE A 154 9.14 12.95 3.81
CA ILE A 154 8.57 14.29 3.68
C ILE A 154 9.07 15.14 4.84
N TYR A 155 9.37 16.40 4.56
CA TYR A 155 9.88 17.33 5.56
C TYR A 155 9.31 18.74 5.40
N ASN A 156 9.16 19.42 6.53
CA ASN A 156 8.69 20.80 6.61
C ASN A 156 9.86 21.76 6.32
N VAL A 157 9.86 22.38 5.15
CA VAL A 157 10.90 23.30 4.68
C VAL A 157 11.06 24.50 5.62
N ASP A 158 9.95 25.08 6.10
CA ASP A 158 9.98 26.25 6.98
C ASP A 158 10.65 25.90 8.32
N MET A 159 10.35 24.75 8.90
CA MET A 159 11.01 24.26 10.12
C MET A 159 12.50 23.98 9.91
N PHE A 160 12.92 23.47 8.74
CA PHE A 160 14.33 23.25 8.41
C PHE A 160 15.09 24.56 8.33
N ILE A 161 14.55 25.56 7.65
CA ILE A 161 15.12 26.91 7.55
C ILE A 161 15.22 27.54 8.95
N GLU A 162 14.16 27.50 9.76
CA GLU A 162 14.14 28.03 11.13
C GLU A 162 15.21 27.35 12.03
N ALA A 163 15.42 26.04 11.85
CA ALA A 163 16.41 25.27 12.61
C ALA A 163 17.84 25.40 12.08
N GLY A 164 18.07 26.13 10.98
CA GLY A 164 19.39 26.28 10.36
C GLY A 164 19.88 24.99 9.68
N LEU A 165 18.96 24.11 9.25
CA LEU A 165 19.27 22.88 8.50
C LEU A 165 19.27 23.18 7.00
N VAL A 166 20.18 24.06 6.59
CA VAL A 166 20.31 24.60 5.23
C VAL A 166 21.77 24.56 4.77
N ASP A 167 21.96 24.58 3.46
CA ASP A 167 23.28 24.75 2.85
C ASP A 167 23.71 26.21 2.79
N GLU A 168 24.81 26.48 2.10
CA GLU A 168 25.39 27.84 1.92
C GLU A 168 24.48 28.81 1.14
N ASN A 169 23.54 28.27 0.34
CA ASN A 169 22.57 29.04 -0.42
C ASN A 169 21.27 29.29 0.36
N GLY A 170 21.13 28.67 1.52
CA GLY A 170 19.90 28.71 2.31
C GLY A 170 18.86 27.65 1.93
N ASP A 171 19.23 26.69 1.08
CA ASP A 171 18.34 25.59 0.68
C ASP A 171 18.35 24.49 1.74
N PRO A 172 17.18 23.89 2.08
CA PRO A 172 17.07 22.84 3.07
C PRO A 172 17.95 21.62 2.73
N THR A 173 18.69 21.12 3.72
CA THR A 173 19.50 19.91 3.60
C THR A 173 18.86 18.75 4.35
N PRO A 174 18.09 17.87 3.68
CA PRO A 174 17.48 16.71 4.33
C PRO A 174 18.53 15.71 4.81
N PRO A 175 18.20 14.87 5.83
CA PRO A 175 19.14 13.91 6.38
C PRO A 175 19.48 12.80 5.36
N LYS A 176 20.77 12.48 5.21
CA LYS A 176 21.25 11.40 4.34
C LYS A 176 21.44 10.09 5.09
N THR A 177 21.68 10.16 6.40
CA THR A 177 21.88 8.99 7.26
C THR A 177 20.84 8.93 8.37
N TRP A 178 20.59 7.73 8.91
CA TRP A 178 19.71 7.55 10.08
C TRP A 178 20.19 8.31 11.31
N GLN A 179 21.49 8.45 11.47
CA GLN A 179 22.05 9.26 12.55
C GLN A 179 21.71 10.74 12.36
N GLN A 180 21.87 11.29 11.15
CA GLN A 180 21.45 12.67 10.84
C GLN A 180 19.94 12.84 11.02
N PHE A 181 19.12 11.85 10.64
CA PHE A 181 17.67 11.87 10.84
C PHE A 181 17.31 12.07 12.33
N ARG A 182 17.96 11.36 13.24
CA ARG A 182 17.77 11.56 14.68
C ARG A 182 18.25 12.93 15.16
N GLU A 183 19.41 13.38 14.73
CA GLU A 183 19.96 14.70 15.09
C GLU A 183 19.04 15.84 14.61
N TYR A 184 18.52 15.72 13.39
CA TYR A 184 17.57 16.67 12.82
C TYR A 184 16.23 16.63 13.57
N ALA A 185 15.73 15.45 13.87
CA ALA A 185 14.53 15.32 14.69
C ALA A 185 14.65 16.07 16.01
N LYS A 186 15.82 16.00 16.66
CA LYS A 186 16.10 16.74 17.90
C LYS A 186 16.14 18.25 17.67
N LYS A 187 16.81 18.73 16.61
CA LYS A 187 16.89 20.17 16.27
C LYS A 187 15.54 20.77 15.90
N LEU A 188 14.71 20.01 15.21
CA LEU A 188 13.37 20.42 14.78
C LEU A 188 12.33 20.39 15.93
N THR A 189 12.71 19.86 17.11
CA THR A 189 11.78 19.76 18.24
C THR A 189 11.80 21.03 19.09
N ASN A 190 10.65 21.69 19.20
CA ASN A 190 10.41 22.78 20.13
C ASN A 190 9.13 22.50 20.93
N LYS A 191 9.29 22.06 22.19
CA LYS A 191 8.17 21.66 23.05
C LYS A 191 7.28 22.84 23.46
N GLU A 192 7.84 24.06 23.54
CA GLU A 192 7.09 25.27 23.87
C GLU A 192 6.12 25.62 22.74
N LYS A 193 6.55 25.42 21.48
CA LYS A 193 5.72 25.59 20.28
C LYS A 193 4.88 24.34 19.96
N ARG A 194 5.00 23.24 20.73
CA ARG A 194 4.41 21.93 20.43
C ARG A 194 4.84 21.36 19.07
N GLN A 195 6.05 21.66 18.64
CA GLN A 195 6.65 21.13 17.42
C GLN A 195 7.53 19.93 17.77
N TYR A 196 7.48 18.90 16.92
CA TYR A 196 8.20 17.65 17.08
C TYR A 196 8.94 17.30 15.79
N GLY A 197 10.13 16.72 15.95
CA GLY A 197 10.96 16.36 14.81
C GLY A 197 10.38 15.26 13.95
N VAL A 198 9.69 14.26 14.56
CA VAL A 198 9.15 13.09 13.84
C VAL A 198 7.81 12.67 14.42
N ILE A 199 6.93 12.14 13.57
CA ILE A 199 5.72 11.40 13.95
C ILE A 199 5.76 9.98 13.37
N LEU A 200 5.33 8.98 14.17
CA LEU A 200 5.29 7.58 13.79
C LEU A 200 3.85 7.07 13.90
N PRO A 201 3.16 6.71 12.81
CA PRO A 201 1.77 6.23 12.85
C PRO A 201 1.70 4.75 13.26
N MET A 202 2.17 4.40 14.46
CA MET A 202 2.40 3.02 14.90
C MET A 202 1.12 2.19 15.04
N LYS A 203 -0.05 2.84 15.16
CA LYS A 203 -1.35 2.16 15.18
C LYS A 203 -1.79 1.70 13.80
N TRP A 204 -1.29 2.33 12.74
CA TRP A 204 -1.62 1.91 11.38
C TRP A 204 -1.18 0.46 11.14
N GLY A 205 -2.11 -0.39 10.70
CA GLY A 205 -1.86 -1.83 10.55
C GLY A 205 -0.65 -2.15 9.66
N ALA A 206 -0.45 -1.36 8.59
CA ALA A 206 0.65 -1.52 7.64
C ALA A 206 1.94 -0.76 8.03
N TRP A 207 1.94 0.02 9.11
CA TRP A 207 3.07 0.88 9.48
C TRP A 207 4.42 0.16 9.48
N PHE A 208 4.49 -1.01 10.11
CA PHE A 208 5.75 -1.74 10.23
C PHE A 208 6.27 -2.23 8.87
N ASP A 209 5.37 -2.72 8.03
CA ASP A 209 5.73 -3.24 6.71
C ASP A 209 6.13 -2.11 5.75
N TYR A 210 5.55 -0.92 5.90
CA TYR A 210 5.76 0.22 5.02
C TYR A 210 6.81 1.19 5.55
N ASP A 211 6.64 1.69 6.77
CA ASP A 211 7.49 2.76 7.31
C ASP A 211 8.73 2.22 8.08
N ILE A 212 8.86 0.91 8.23
CA ILE A 212 10.01 0.27 8.88
C ILE A 212 10.75 -0.66 7.94
N LYS A 213 10.09 -1.70 7.40
CA LYS A 213 10.78 -2.68 6.54
C LYS A 213 11.32 -2.07 5.25
N ILE A 214 10.52 -1.23 4.58
CA ILE A 214 10.97 -0.58 3.34
C ILE A 214 12.16 0.36 3.63
N PRO A 215 12.08 1.31 4.58
CA PRO A 215 13.23 2.13 4.94
C PRO A 215 14.46 1.34 5.40
N ALA A 216 14.30 0.32 6.23
CA ALA A 216 15.42 -0.52 6.65
C ALA A 216 16.13 -1.18 5.47
N SER A 217 15.40 -1.48 4.37
CA SER A 217 15.99 -2.07 3.18
C SER A 217 17.02 -1.17 2.50
N SER A 218 16.90 0.16 2.59
CA SER A 218 17.89 1.09 2.01
C SER A 218 19.27 1.01 2.69
N SER A 219 19.31 0.37 3.83
CA SER A 219 20.52 0.28 4.67
C SER A 219 21.23 -1.05 4.52
N LYS A 220 20.51 -2.17 4.57
CA LYS A 220 21.12 -3.51 4.55
C LYS A 220 20.42 -4.49 3.61
N ALA A 221 19.41 -4.09 2.96
CA ALA A 221 19.03 -4.82 1.77
C ALA A 221 18.00 -5.95 1.88
N THR A 222 17.53 -6.45 2.97
CA THR A 222 16.92 -7.78 2.94
C THR A 222 15.65 -7.93 3.74
N PHE A 223 14.82 -7.10 4.07
CA PHE A 223 13.71 -7.38 5.02
C PHE A 223 14.07 -8.37 6.17
N GLY A 224 15.37 -8.40 6.54
CA GLY A 224 15.92 -9.33 7.51
C GLY A 224 16.22 -10.73 6.98
N PHE A 225 16.09 -11.00 5.68
CA PHE A 225 16.48 -12.27 5.07
C PHE A 225 17.83 -12.17 4.38
N ASN A 226 18.79 -12.98 4.80
CA ASN A 226 20.13 -13.05 4.20
C ASN A 226 20.12 -14.07 3.04
N THR A 227 20.28 -13.58 1.81
CA THR A 227 20.27 -14.41 0.59
C THR A 227 21.50 -15.26 0.40
N ASP A 228 22.59 -15.03 1.16
CA ASP A 228 23.79 -15.86 1.09
C ASP A 228 23.72 -17.05 2.05
N THR A 229 23.11 -16.89 3.21
CA THR A 229 22.91 -17.96 4.19
C THR A 229 21.56 -18.65 4.10
N MET A 230 20.64 -18.11 3.30
CA MET A 230 19.24 -18.55 3.21
C MET A 230 18.53 -18.60 4.57
N GLN A 231 18.83 -17.63 5.43
CA GLN A 231 18.28 -17.50 6.77
C GLN A 231 17.87 -16.06 7.07
N TYR A 232 16.95 -15.90 8.01
CA TYR A 232 16.63 -14.61 8.58
C TYR A 232 17.75 -14.15 9.53
N ASP A 233 18.08 -12.85 9.47
CA ASP A 233 18.94 -12.14 10.42
C ASP A 233 18.35 -10.73 10.64
N TYR A 234 17.60 -10.58 11.71
CA TYR A 234 16.98 -9.30 12.04
C TYR A 234 17.94 -8.32 12.73
N SER A 235 19.21 -8.67 12.92
CA SER A 235 20.22 -7.70 13.37
C SER A 235 20.38 -6.52 12.41
N ASP A 236 19.99 -6.69 11.14
CA ASP A 236 19.93 -5.63 10.14
C ASP A 236 19.02 -4.44 10.54
N TYR A 237 18.07 -4.68 11.44
CA TYR A 237 17.18 -3.63 11.96
C TYR A 237 17.75 -2.89 13.18
N ASN A 238 18.81 -3.37 13.79
CA ASN A 238 19.29 -2.86 15.07
C ASN A 238 19.59 -1.35 15.03
N GLU A 239 20.23 -0.87 13.98
CA GLU A 239 20.57 0.55 13.89
C GLU A 239 19.32 1.42 13.74
N LEU A 240 18.41 1.07 12.85
CA LEU A 240 17.14 1.81 12.69
C LEU A 240 16.35 1.81 14.01
N PHE A 241 16.23 0.67 14.67
CA PHE A 241 15.52 0.57 15.94
C PHE A 241 16.18 1.41 17.04
N ASN A 242 17.51 1.40 17.12
CA ASN A 242 18.26 2.22 18.07
C ASN A 242 18.08 3.73 17.77
N VAL A 243 17.99 4.12 16.50
CA VAL A 243 17.68 5.51 16.11
C VAL A 243 16.26 5.89 16.55
N LEU A 244 15.28 5.06 16.31
CA LEU A 244 13.90 5.32 16.72
C LEU A 244 13.74 5.38 18.25
N MET A 245 14.43 4.49 18.98
CA MET A 245 14.50 4.55 20.45
C MET A 245 15.22 5.80 20.94
N GLY A 246 16.26 6.21 20.23
CA GLY A 246 16.95 7.49 20.49
C GLY A 246 16.03 8.68 20.31
N ILE A 247 15.25 8.74 19.22
CA ILE A 247 14.26 9.79 18.95
C ILE A 247 13.21 9.84 20.06
N LYS A 248 12.73 8.68 20.54
CA LYS A 248 11.82 8.59 21.69
C LYS A 248 12.48 9.15 22.97
N LYS A 249 13.70 8.72 23.27
CA LYS A 249 14.46 9.16 24.46
C LYS A 249 14.73 10.67 24.45
N ASP A 250 15.05 11.23 23.28
CA ASP A 250 15.30 12.66 23.10
C ASP A 250 14.00 13.48 23.24
N GLY A 251 12.84 12.81 23.23
CA GLY A 251 11.53 13.45 23.25
C GLY A 251 11.21 14.21 21.96
N SER A 252 11.82 13.81 20.86
CA SER A 252 11.63 14.39 19.51
C SER A 252 10.61 13.64 18.65
N CYS A 253 10.10 12.50 19.14
CA CYS A 253 8.90 11.86 18.60
C CYS A 253 7.63 12.55 19.09
N TYR A 254 6.63 12.70 18.21
CA TYR A 254 5.32 13.20 18.59
C TYR A 254 4.71 12.32 19.70
N PRO A 255 4.21 12.92 20.83
CA PRO A 255 3.67 12.16 21.94
C PRO A 255 2.47 11.29 21.55
N GLY A 256 2.46 10.04 22.00
CA GLY A 256 1.36 9.11 21.71
C GLY A 256 1.37 8.53 20.30
N SER A 257 2.49 8.58 19.60
CA SER A 257 2.67 7.98 18.26
C SER A 257 2.23 6.52 18.19
N GLU A 258 2.36 5.76 19.27
CA GLU A 258 1.87 4.38 19.39
C GLU A 258 0.34 4.22 19.25
N GLY A 259 -0.40 5.29 19.52
CA GLY A 259 -1.86 5.35 19.39
C GLY A 259 -2.37 6.04 18.12
N ILE A 260 -1.47 6.51 17.25
CA ILE A 260 -1.81 7.31 16.08
C ILE A 260 -1.87 6.44 14.83
N ASP A 261 -2.94 6.59 14.05
CA ASP A 261 -3.11 6.00 12.72
C ASP A 261 -2.52 6.92 11.64
N ASN A 262 -2.45 6.45 10.38
CA ASN A 262 -1.78 7.19 9.30
C ASN A 262 -2.44 8.53 8.97
N ASP A 263 -3.78 8.57 8.83
CA ASP A 263 -4.48 9.82 8.51
C ASP A 263 -4.37 10.88 9.62
N PRO A 264 -4.54 10.57 10.91
CA PRO A 264 -4.20 11.51 11.96
C PRO A 264 -2.74 11.98 11.93
N ALA A 265 -1.77 11.12 11.54
CA ALA A 265 -0.38 11.55 11.40
C ALA A 265 -0.17 12.50 10.22
N ARG A 266 -0.84 12.27 9.09
CA ARG A 266 -0.88 13.19 7.94
C ARG A 266 -1.46 14.54 8.32
N ALA A 267 -2.59 14.55 9.04
CA ALA A 267 -3.20 15.76 9.54
C ALA A 267 -2.25 16.57 10.45
N ARG A 268 -1.53 15.90 11.37
CA ARG A 268 -0.54 16.54 12.23
C ARG A 268 0.65 17.12 11.45
N PHE A 269 1.11 16.42 10.42
CA PHE A 269 2.13 16.97 9.53
C PHE A 269 1.60 18.21 8.80
N ALA A 270 0.41 18.15 8.22
CA ALA A 270 -0.22 19.26 7.49
C ALA A 270 -0.51 20.49 8.36
N GLU A 271 -0.68 20.32 9.67
CA GLU A 271 -0.77 21.44 10.64
C GLU A 271 0.55 22.21 10.84
N GLY A 272 1.68 21.72 10.29
CA GLY A 272 3.00 22.37 10.39
C GLY A 272 3.76 22.11 11.70
N ASN A 273 3.29 21.17 12.53
CA ASN A 273 3.88 20.88 13.84
C ASN A 273 4.89 19.72 13.84
N ILE A 274 5.11 19.11 12.68
CA ILE A 274 5.99 17.94 12.50
C ILE A 274 7.08 18.30 11.49
N GLY A 275 8.33 18.04 11.87
CA GLY A 275 9.48 18.33 11.01
C GLY A 275 9.67 17.33 9.88
N MET A 276 9.52 16.03 10.17
CA MET A 276 9.75 14.94 9.23
C MET A 276 8.76 13.78 9.43
N LYS A 277 8.39 13.11 8.36
CA LYS A 277 7.64 11.85 8.37
C LYS A 277 8.15 10.93 7.27
N ILE A 278 8.31 9.65 7.57
CA ILE A 278 8.47 8.62 6.53
C ILE A 278 7.15 8.53 5.77
N SER A 279 7.20 8.58 4.46
CA SER A 279 6.01 8.65 3.61
C SER A 279 6.18 7.85 2.32
N VAL A 280 5.06 7.49 1.75
CA VAL A 280 4.95 6.78 0.48
C VAL A 280 4.43 7.73 -0.60
N SER A 281 4.73 7.45 -1.86
CA SER A 281 4.46 8.33 -3.01
C SER A 281 3.01 8.83 -3.11
N TRP A 282 1.99 8.02 -2.76
CA TRP A 282 0.58 8.45 -2.77
C TRP A 282 0.25 9.57 -1.79
N ASP A 283 1.13 9.84 -0.81
CA ASP A 283 0.91 10.98 0.13
C ASP A 283 0.90 12.33 -0.61
N SER A 284 1.53 12.42 -1.79
CA SER A 284 1.45 13.61 -2.64
C SER A 284 0.02 13.93 -3.06
N GLY A 285 -0.75 12.94 -3.50
CA GLY A 285 -2.17 13.11 -3.84
C GLY A 285 -3.04 13.37 -2.61
N VAL A 286 -2.73 12.67 -1.49
CA VAL A 286 -3.45 12.86 -0.23
C VAL A 286 -3.25 14.29 0.32
N PHE A 287 -2.05 14.84 0.25
CA PHE A 287 -1.77 16.23 0.66
C PHE A 287 -2.30 17.26 -0.32
N LYS A 288 -2.51 16.91 -1.59
CA LYS A 288 -3.19 17.78 -2.55
C LYS A 288 -4.66 17.99 -2.19
N GLU A 289 -5.37 16.95 -1.72
CA GLU A 289 -6.83 16.94 -1.61
C GLU A 289 -7.37 16.90 -0.19
N GLN A 290 -6.77 16.08 0.70
CA GLN A 290 -7.38 15.73 1.98
C GLN A 290 -6.74 16.47 3.16
N PHE A 291 -5.42 16.51 3.22
CA PHE A 291 -4.65 17.12 4.31
C PHE A 291 -3.69 18.16 3.74
N VAL A 292 -4.22 19.25 3.19
CA VAL A 292 -3.43 20.26 2.48
C VAL A 292 -2.53 21.02 3.45
N PRO A 293 -1.18 20.92 3.36
CA PRO A 293 -0.29 21.70 4.20
C PRO A 293 -0.36 23.20 3.83
N ASN A 294 -0.33 24.06 4.84
CA ASN A 294 -0.33 25.51 4.66
C ASN A 294 1.08 26.14 4.74
N PHE A 295 2.11 25.33 4.63
CA PHE A 295 3.53 25.67 4.67
C PHE A 295 4.27 24.99 3.50
N ASP A 296 5.53 25.37 3.30
CA ASP A 296 6.36 24.73 2.29
C ASP A 296 6.93 23.39 2.79
N TRP A 297 6.82 22.32 1.96
CA TRP A 297 7.32 21.00 2.26
C TRP A 297 7.95 20.37 1.01
N SER A 298 8.81 19.39 1.21
CA SER A 298 9.47 18.67 0.13
C SER A 298 9.70 17.20 0.50
N VAL A 299 10.28 16.45 -0.43
CA VAL A 299 10.56 15.02 -0.29
C VAL A 299 12.05 14.77 -0.49
N ALA A 300 12.61 13.89 0.31
CA ALA A 300 13.98 13.41 0.19
C ALA A 300 14.04 11.88 0.19
N PRO A 301 15.12 11.27 -0.35
CA PRO A 301 15.33 9.82 -0.25
C PRO A 301 15.34 9.34 1.21
N ILE A 302 14.98 8.08 1.40
CA ILE A 302 15.12 7.40 2.69
C ILE A 302 16.61 7.42 3.09
N PRO A 303 16.96 7.80 4.35
CA PRO A 303 18.32 7.75 4.84
C PRO A 303 18.93 6.35 4.79
N THR A 304 20.25 6.31 4.69
CA THR A 304 21.06 5.08 4.76
C THR A 304 21.82 5.01 6.08
N TYR A 305 22.49 3.92 6.37
CA TYR A 305 23.35 3.82 7.57
C TYR A 305 24.64 4.61 7.39
N SER A 306 25.16 4.68 6.17
CA SER A 306 26.37 5.38 5.82
C SER A 306 26.22 6.07 4.48
N GLU A 307 26.89 7.20 4.27
CA GLU A 307 26.97 7.86 2.96
C GLU A 307 27.84 7.06 1.98
N ASP A 308 28.80 6.26 2.48
CA ASP A 308 29.75 5.49 1.67
C ASP A 308 29.21 4.13 1.24
N GLU A 309 28.26 3.55 1.99
CA GLU A 309 27.69 2.23 1.71
C GLU A 309 26.17 2.33 1.56
N GLN A 310 25.71 2.39 0.32
CA GLN A 310 24.30 2.57 -0.02
C GLN A 310 23.75 1.33 -0.71
N TYR A 311 22.69 0.78 -0.13
CA TYR A 311 21.90 -0.27 -0.78
C TYR A 311 20.74 0.36 -1.57
N THR A 312 20.30 -0.34 -2.63
CA THR A 312 19.12 0.06 -3.38
C THR A 312 17.89 0.01 -2.48
N GLN A 313 17.17 1.11 -2.36
CA GLN A 313 15.89 1.17 -1.65
C GLN A 313 14.88 0.21 -2.28
N TYR A 314 14.00 -0.39 -1.49
CA TYR A 314 12.89 -1.15 -2.05
C TYR A 314 11.71 -0.25 -2.46
N MET A 315 11.05 -0.63 -3.54
CA MET A 315 9.75 -0.12 -3.94
C MET A 315 8.71 -1.23 -3.81
N MET A 316 7.46 -0.89 -3.67
CA MET A 316 6.37 -1.85 -3.72
C MET A 316 5.85 -1.95 -5.15
N LEU A 317 5.67 -3.18 -5.62
CA LEU A 317 4.95 -3.45 -6.86
C LEU A 317 3.46 -3.55 -6.54
N GLU A 318 2.65 -2.73 -7.20
CA GLU A 318 1.20 -2.77 -7.04
C GLU A 318 0.59 -3.77 -8.02
N ASN A 319 -0.05 -4.78 -7.47
CA ASN A 319 -0.82 -5.71 -8.29
C ASN A 319 -2.14 -5.08 -8.75
N SER A 320 -2.59 -5.49 -9.93
CA SER A 320 -3.97 -5.27 -10.36
C SER A 320 -4.95 -5.97 -9.41
N ASN A 321 -6.20 -5.55 -9.43
CA ASN A 321 -7.26 -6.29 -8.76
C ASN A 321 -7.41 -7.69 -9.37
N PHE A 322 -7.91 -8.63 -8.57
CA PHE A 322 -8.12 -10.02 -8.95
C PHE A 322 -9.55 -10.25 -9.42
N ILE A 323 -9.72 -11.20 -10.34
CA ILE A 323 -11.03 -11.60 -10.84
C ILE A 323 -11.57 -12.75 -9.99
N ASN A 324 -12.82 -12.66 -9.55
CA ASN A 324 -13.50 -13.75 -8.84
C ASN A 324 -13.64 -14.98 -9.73
N ALA A 325 -13.20 -16.15 -9.27
CA ALA A 325 -13.27 -17.38 -10.04
C ALA A 325 -14.71 -17.84 -10.34
N SER A 326 -15.70 -17.36 -9.57
CA SER A 326 -17.11 -17.68 -9.80
C SER A 326 -17.66 -17.15 -11.13
N VAL A 327 -16.96 -16.23 -11.81
CA VAL A 327 -17.36 -15.70 -13.11
C VAL A 327 -17.04 -16.66 -14.26
N LEU A 328 -16.09 -17.58 -14.07
CA LEU A 328 -15.65 -18.52 -15.12
C LEU A 328 -16.81 -19.42 -15.59
N GLY A 329 -16.96 -19.54 -16.91
CA GLY A 329 -18.01 -20.35 -17.54
C GLY A 329 -19.41 -19.74 -17.44
N THR A 330 -19.57 -18.52 -16.93
CA THR A 330 -20.85 -17.80 -16.89
C THR A 330 -21.03 -16.88 -18.10
N ALA A 331 -22.26 -16.46 -18.38
CA ALA A 331 -22.55 -15.45 -19.41
C ALA A 331 -21.90 -14.07 -19.11
N ARG A 332 -21.38 -13.87 -17.89
CA ARG A 332 -20.75 -12.61 -17.45
C ARG A 332 -19.23 -12.59 -17.62
N GLU A 333 -18.61 -13.74 -17.92
CA GLU A 333 -17.14 -13.90 -17.97
C GLU A 333 -16.47 -12.85 -18.86
N GLU A 334 -16.97 -12.69 -20.11
CA GLU A 334 -16.41 -11.73 -21.05
C GLU A 334 -16.57 -10.27 -20.56
N ALA A 335 -17.72 -9.93 -20.03
CA ALA A 335 -17.98 -8.58 -19.51
C ALA A 335 -17.10 -8.24 -18.29
N VAL A 336 -16.89 -9.20 -17.39
CA VAL A 336 -16.00 -9.00 -16.24
C VAL A 336 -14.55 -8.83 -16.68
N PHE A 337 -14.09 -9.61 -17.66
CA PHE A 337 -12.73 -9.48 -18.19
C PHE A 337 -12.53 -8.17 -18.96
N GLU A 338 -13.53 -7.67 -19.69
CA GLU A 338 -13.50 -6.34 -20.33
C GLU A 338 -13.34 -5.23 -19.30
N VAL A 339 -14.08 -5.27 -18.20
CA VAL A 339 -13.94 -4.32 -17.10
C VAL A 339 -12.55 -4.45 -16.47
N TRP A 340 -12.06 -5.66 -16.23
CA TRP A 340 -10.74 -5.88 -15.67
C TRP A 340 -9.63 -5.30 -16.55
N LYS A 341 -9.68 -5.50 -17.88
CA LYS A 341 -8.74 -4.89 -18.84
C LYS A 341 -8.76 -3.36 -18.78
N TYR A 342 -9.96 -2.78 -18.75
CA TYR A 342 -10.10 -1.34 -18.60
C TYR A 342 -9.51 -0.83 -17.29
N TRP A 343 -9.76 -1.56 -16.18
CA TRP A 343 -9.29 -1.21 -14.82
C TRP A 343 -7.78 -1.37 -14.64
N THR A 344 -7.14 -2.15 -15.48
CA THR A 344 -5.69 -2.42 -15.40
C THR A 344 -4.89 -1.83 -16.55
N GLY A 345 -5.57 -1.16 -17.48
CA GLY A 345 -4.97 -0.61 -18.69
C GLY A 345 -4.25 0.72 -18.48
N ASP A 346 -3.54 1.13 -19.52
CA ASP A 346 -2.68 2.32 -19.53
C ASP A 346 -3.43 3.61 -19.17
N GLU A 347 -4.69 3.74 -19.60
CA GLU A 347 -5.49 4.93 -19.31
C GLU A 347 -5.73 5.10 -17.80
N HIS A 348 -6.02 4.00 -17.08
CA HIS A 348 -6.16 4.06 -15.63
C HIS A 348 -4.83 4.40 -14.94
N ALA A 349 -3.73 3.81 -15.40
CA ALA A 349 -2.40 4.12 -14.89
C ALA A 349 -2.03 5.61 -15.06
N ILE A 350 -2.39 6.19 -16.22
CA ILE A 350 -2.23 7.63 -16.48
C ILE A 350 -3.07 8.49 -15.54
N GLU A 351 -4.33 8.13 -15.30
CA GLU A 351 -5.20 8.88 -14.39
C GLU A 351 -4.68 8.82 -12.92
N LEU A 352 -4.26 7.63 -12.46
CA LEU A 352 -3.64 7.50 -11.14
C LEU A 352 -2.35 8.34 -11.00
N TYR A 353 -1.55 8.41 -12.06
CA TYR A 353 -0.34 9.24 -12.07
C TYR A 353 -0.67 10.73 -12.00
N LYS A 354 -1.65 11.21 -12.78
CA LYS A 354 -2.06 12.62 -12.80
C LYS A 354 -2.58 13.11 -11.45
N GLU A 355 -3.12 12.20 -10.64
CA GLU A 355 -3.64 12.50 -9.32
C GLU A 355 -2.64 12.21 -8.17
N GLY A 356 -1.40 11.83 -8.51
CA GLY A 356 -0.35 11.60 -7.53
C GLY A 356 -0.58 10.36 -6.65
N ILE A 357 -1.20 9.33 -7.19
CA ILE A 357 -1.60 8.12 -6.45
C ILE A 357 -0.65 6.95 -6.70
N SER A 358 -0.34 6.65 -7.97
CA SER A 358 0.51 5.52 -8.36
C SER A 358 1.41 5.87 -9.54
N LEU A 359 2.66 5.39 -9.50
CA LEU A 359 3.60 5.48 -10.60
C LEU A 359 3.37 4.30 -11.53
N PRO A 360 3.12 4.51 -12.84
CA PRO A 360 2.93 3.40 -13.76
C PRO A 360 4.18 2.52 -13.85
N LEU A 361 4.00 1.23 -14.05
CA LEU A 361 5.10 0.30 -14.29
C LEU A 361 5.88 0.72 -15.54
N ASN A 362 5.17 0.97 -16.65
CA ASN A 362 5.73 1.57 -17.85
C ASN A 362 5.74 3.10 -17.73
N TYR A 363 6.90 3.65 -17.33
CA TYR A 363 7.05 5.09 -17.12
C TYR A 363 6.97 5.91 -18.42
N ASP A 364 7.19 5.30 -19.60
CA ASP A 364 7.05 6.00 -20.89
C ASP A 364 5.64 6.56 -21.13
N LEU A 365 4.63 5.98 -20.49
CA LEU A 365 3.25 6.48 -20.55
C LEU A 365 3.07 7.89 -19.98
N VAL A 366 3.95 8.32 -19.08
CA VAL A 366 3.76 9.54 -18.28
C VAL A 366 4.96 10.49 -18.28
N LYS A 367 6.08 10.12 -18.93
CA LYS A 367 7.32 10.92 -18.93
C LYS A 367 7.15 12.37 -19.41
N ASP A 368 6.18 12.60 -20.30
CA ASP A 368 5.89 13.91 -20.88
C ASP A 368 4.70 14.61 -20.17
N ILE A 369 4.07 13.95 -19.20
CA ILE A 369 2.96 14.52 -18.44
C ILE A 369 3.51 15.43 -17.34
N LYS A 370 3.18 16.72 -17.43
CA LYS A 370 3.52 17.68 -16.40
C LYS A 370 2.44 17.65 -15.32
N THR A 371 2.85 17.50 -14.07
CA THR A 371 1.98 17.65 -12.90
C THR A 371 2.56 18.74 -12.01
N ASP A 372 1.70 19.48 -11.34
CA ASP A 372 2.03 20.49 -10.33
C ASP A 372 1.83 19.95 -8.90
N ILE A 373 1.64 18.64 -8.77
CA ILE A 373 1.45 17.99 -7.48
C ILE A 373 2.79 18.00 -6.72
N LYS A 374 2.78 18.67 -5.58
CA LYS A 374 3.97 18.85 -4.76
C LYS A 374 4.51 17.52 -4.24
N GLY A 375 5.81 17.32 -4.30
CA GLY A 375 6.50 16.10 -3.89
C GLY A 375 6.38 14.93 -4.87
N TRP A 376 5.50 15.00 -5.86
CA TRP A 376 5.26 13.89 -6.79
C TRP A 376 6.46 13.59 -7.68
N LYS A 377 7.11 14.64 -8.19
CA LYS A 377 8.31 14.50 -9.01
C LYS A 377 9.45 13.83 -8.24
N GLU A 378 9.65 14.23 -7.01
CA GLU A 378 10.67 13.68 -6.11
C GLU A 378 10.41 12.20 -5.85
N PHE A 379 9.16 11.81 -5.50
CA PHE A 379 8.79 10.41 -5.36
C PHE A 379 8.95 9.62 -6.66
N ALA A 380 8.63 10.20 -7.82
CA ALA A 380 8.83 9.54 -9.11
C ALA A 380 10.31 9.26 -9.38
N GLN A 381 11.21 10.19 -9.03
CA GLN A 381 12.65 10.01 -9.14
C GLN A 381 13.20 8.89 -8.23
N MET A 382 12.55 8.61 -7.09
CA MET A 382 12.93 7.49 -6.23
C MET A 382 12.81 6.14 -6.93
N LYS A 383 12.02 6.01 -7.99
CA LYS A 383 11.93 4.79 -8.80
C LYS A 383 13.28 4.40 -9.40
N GLU A 384 14.08 5.37 -9.82
CA GLU A 384 15.40 5.14 -10.44
C GLU A 384 16.41 4.51 -9.46
N ILE A 385 16.24 4.80 -8.17
CA ILE A 385 17.09 4.30 -7.10
C ILE A 385 16.47 3.14 -6.31
N SER A 386 15.34 2.63 -6.78
CA SER A 386 14.56 1.59 -6.12
C SER A 386 14.54 0.30 -6.90
N ALA A 387 14.39 -0.82 -6.20
CA ALA A 387 14.25 -2.15 -6.78
C ALA A 387 13.07 -2.90 -6.14
N ALA A 388 12.55 -3.88 -6.86
CA ALA A 388 11.57 -4.79 -6.28
C ALA A 388 12.18 -5.54 -5.08
N PRO A 389 11.42 -5.76 -4.00
CA PRO A 389 11.94 -6.43 -2.81
C PRO A 389 12.32 -7.88 -3.10
N THR A 390 13.39 -8.36 -2.48
CA THR A 390 13.73 -9.76 -2.45
C THR A 390 12.74 -10.51 -1.54
N VAL A 391 12.19 -11.61 -2.00
CA VAL A 391 11.34 -12.48 -1.19
C VAL A 391 12.25 -13.48 -0.46
N GLY A 392 12.11 -13.55 0.85
CA GLY A 392 12.81 -14.54 1.68
C GLY A 392 12.16 -15.93 1.59
N MET A 393 12.72 -16.86 2.32
CA MET A 393 12.16 -18.21 2.47
C MET A 393 10.81 -18.17 3.18
N PRO A 394 9.87 -19.07 2.84
CA PRO A 394 8.64 -19.22 3.59
C PRO A 394 8.94 -19.52 5.06
N THR A 395 8.19 -18.90 5.96
CA THR A 395 8.34 -19.15 7.41
C THR A 395 6.98 -19.20 8.08
N LEU A 396 6.81 -20.15 9.01
CA LEU A 396 5.59 -20.33 9.78
C LEU A 396 5.82 -19.91 11.23
N ILE A 397 5.33 -18.73 11.57
CA ILE A 397 5.36 -18.18 12.93
C ILE A 397 3.97 -18.36 13.54
N THR A 398 3.78 -19.43 14.32
CA THR A 398 2.49 -19.76 14.91
C THR A 398 2.54 -19.62 16.43
N GLY A 399 1.72 -18.71 16.97
CA GLY A 399 1.63 -18.48 18.42
C GLY A 399 2.85 -17.79 19.05
N GLU A 400 3.82 -17.35 18.23
CA GLU A 400 5.03 -16.65 18.68
C GLU A 400 5.02 -15.20 18.18
N LYS A 401 5.82 -14.34 18.81
CA LYS A 401 5.90 -12.92 18.44
C LYS A 401 6.64 -12.72 17.12
N SER A 402 6.03 -11.91 16.25
CA SER A 402 6.70 -11.35 15.07
C SER A 402 7.69 -10.24 15.45
N LEU A 403 8.61 -9.86 14.53
CA LEU A 403 9.51 -8.74 14.72
C LEU A 403 8.76 -7.43 15.03
N LYS A 404 7.60 -7.20 14.40
CA LYS A 404 6.71 -6.07 14.68
C LYS A 404 6.23 -6.05 16.14
N GLU A 405 5.82 -7.20 16.64
CA GLU A 405 5.33 -7.32 18.02
C GLU A 405 6.46 -7.17 19.04
N PHE A 406 7.66 -7.68 18.76
CA PHE A 406 8.83 -7.38 19.56
C PHE A 406 9.13 -5.88 19.60
N PHE A 407 9.10 -5.20 18.44
CA PHE A 407 9.34 -3.76 18.42
C PHE A 407 8.30 -2.99 19.24
N ILE A 408 7.01 -3.19 18.97
CA ILE A 408 5.94 -2.41 19.61
C ILE A 408 5.78 -2.74 21.08
N ASN A 409 5.82 -4.02 21.45
CA ASN A 409 5.45 -4.46 22.79
C ASN A 409 6.62 -4.54 23.78
N ASP A 410 7.83 -4.73 23.27
CA ASP A 410 9.00 -4.96 24.13
C ASP A 410 10.07 -3.88 23.97
N ILE A 411 10.56 -3.60 22.75
CA ILE A 411 11.60 -2.59 22.53
C ILE A 411 11.06 -1.19 22.84
N TRP A 412 9.96 -0.81 22.21
CA TRP A 412 9.37 0.52 22.40
C TRP A 412 8.99 0.81 23.85
N ASN A 413 8.58 -0.21 24.59
CA ASN A 413 8.24 -0.09 26.01
C ASN A 413 9.42 -0.32 26.97
N GLY A 414 10.64 -0.51 26.45
CA GLY A 414 11.85 -0.67 27.27
C GLY A 414 11.91 -1.98 28.07
N LYS A 415 11.19 -3.02 27.66
CA LYS A 415 11.19 -4.33 28.30
C LYS A 415 12.34 -5.22 27.85
N MET A 416 12.80 -5.02 26.62
CA MET A 416 13.95 -5.71 26.02
C MET A 416 14.85 -4.71 25.31
N SER A 417 16.15 -5.00 25.22
CA SER A 417 17.04 -4.28 24.32
C SER A 417 16.72 -4.62 22.86
N VAL A 418 17.19 -3.77 21.94
CA VAL A 418 17.03 -4.01 20.51
C VAL A 418 17.67 -5.33 20.10
N GLU A 419 18.90 -5.56 20.56
CA GLU A 419 19.70 -6.75 20.23
C GLU A 419 19.07 -8.06 20.75
N GLU A 420 18.54 -8.04 21.99
CA GLU A 420 17.84 -9.21 22.54
C GLU A 420 16.58 -9.54 21.74
N ALA A 421 15.79 -8.53 21.40
CA ALA A 421 14.54 -8.71 20.69
C ALA A 421 14.75 -9.17 19.24
N THR A 422 15.68 -8.57 18.50
CA THR A 422 15.99 -8.96 17.13
C THR A 422 16.59 -10.36 17.06
N LYS A 423 17.45 -10.75 18.02
CA LYS A 423 17.98 -12.10 18.15
C LYS A 423 16.87 -13.13 18.41
N ALA A 424 15.93 -12.81 19.31
CA ALA A 424 14.77 -13.69 19.57
C ALA A 424 13.90 -13.85 18.33
N ALA A 425 13.57 -12.74 17.64
CA ALA A 425 12.81 -12.76 16.41
C ALA A 425 13.51 -13.55 15.28
N THR A 426 14.83 -13.40 15.13
CA THR A 426 15.66 -14.16 14.20
C THR A 426 15.51 -15.67 14.41
N LYS A 427 15.64 -16.10 15.69
CA LYS A 427 15.49 -17.51 16.03
C LYS A 427 14.10 -18.02 15.65
N ILE A 428 13.05 -17.31 16.01
CA ILE A 428 11.66 -17.68 15.73
C ILE A 428 11.42 -17.82 14.21
N ALA A 429 11.94 -16.87 13.42
CA ALA A 429 11.78 -16.89 11.97
C ALA A 429 12.48 -18.08 11.32
N ASN A 430 13.71 -18.41 11.76
CA ASN A 430 14.48 -19.53 11.23
C ASN A 430 13.89 -20.89 11.68
N ASP A 431 13.52 -21.04 12.95
CA ASP A 431 12.75 -22.22 13.40
C ASP A 431 11.43 -22.35 12.61
N GLY A 432 10.85 -21.23 12.20
CA GLY A 432 9.64 -21.18 11.38
C GLY A 432 9.85 -21.65 9.94
N ILE A 433 11.05 -21.52 9.35
CA ILE A 433 11.37 -22.11 8.05
C ILE A 433 11.28 -23.64 8.17
N ASP A 434 11.93 -24.21 9.16
CA ASP A 434 11.93 -25.68 9.36
C ASP A 434 10.49 -26.19 9.58
N ARG A 435 9.72 -25.53 10.45
CA ARG A 435 8.29 -25.87 10.67
C ARG A 435 7.45 -25.77 9.39
N TYR A 436 7.73 -24.77 8.53
CA TYR A 436 7.00 -24.65 7.26
C TYR A 436 7.15 -25.90 6.40
N TYR A 437 8.38 -26.37 6.18
CA TYR A 437 8.63 -27.54 5.34
C TYR A 437 8.21 -28.86 6.02
N GLU A 438 8.26 -28.95 7.33
CA GLU A 438 7.71 -30.10 8.07
C GLU A 438 6.19 -30.21 7.89
N GLN A 439 5.48 -29.09 7.86
CA GLN A 439 4.01 -29.06 7.69
C GLN A 439 3.56 -29.07 6.24
N ASN A 440 4.45 -28.77 5.30
CA ASN A 440 4.18 -28.76 3.87
C ASN A 440 5.16 -29.68 3.12
N PRO A 441 5.07 -31.02 3.30
CA PRO A 441 6.05 -31.96 2.76
C PRO A 441 6.04 -32.08 1.22
N SER A 442 5.04 -31.49 0.55
CA SER A 442 4.99 -31.34 -0.90
C SER A 442 5.83 -30.17 -1.44
N GLU A 443 6.20 -29.22 -0.58
CA GLU A 443 7.05 -28.09 -0.95
C GLU A 443 8.52 -28.50 -0.96
N ASN A 444 9.29 -27.93 -1.89
CA ASN A 444 10.70 -28.29 -2.08
C ASN A 444 11.61 -27.13 -1.65
N ARG A 445 12.18 -27.24 -0.45
CA ARG A 445 13.09 -26.24 0.11
C ARG A 445 14.24 -25.87 -0.85
N ALA A 446 14.83 -26.84 -1.52
CA ALA A 446 15.96 -26.60 -2.42
C ALA A 446 15.55 -25.86 -3.70
N GLU A 447 14.30 -25.96 -4.13
CA GLU A 447 13.75 -25.17 -5.25
C GLU A 447 13.44 -23.76 -4.81
N ASP A 448 12.86 -23.58 -3.62
CA ASP A 448 12.59 -22.24 -3.06
C ASP A 448 13.89 -21.46 -2.83
N GLU A 449 14.94 -22.12 -2.28
CA GLU A 449 16.26 -21.51 -2.13
C GLU A 449 16.87 -21.06 -3.47
N LYS A 450 16.67 -21.81 -4.55
CA LYS A 450 17.10 -21.41 -5.90
C LYS A 450 16.29 -20.26 -6.47
N ALA A 451 15.03 -20.15 -6.10
CA ALA A 451 14.14 -19.09 -6.56
C ALA A 451 14.41 -17.74 -5.87
N VAL A 452 15.13 -17.73 -4.74
CA VAL A 452 15.49 -16.50 -4.03
C VAL A 452 16.43 -15.67 -4.91
N THR A 453 15.99 -14.46 -5.24
CA THR A 453 16.76 -13.53 -6.05
C THR A 453 17.83 -12.84 -5.19
N LYS A 454 19.11 -12.98 -5.57
CA LYS A 454 20.19 -12.22 -4.94
C LYS A 454 20.03 -10.73 -5.24
N ARG A 455 20.30 -9.91 -4.23
CA ARG A 455 20.20 -8.47 -4.35
C ARG A 455 21.45 -7.86 -4.99
N ALA A 456 21.24 -6.83 -5.81
CA ALA A 456 22.32 -5.99 -6.31
C ALA A 456 22.60 -4.83 -5.35
N LEU A 457 23.88 -4.55 -5.12
CA LEU A 457 24.34 -3.26 -4.59
C LEU A 457 24.10 -2.17 -5.64
N ARG A 458 23.91 -0.92 -5.20
CA ARG A 458 23.89 0.26 -6.09
C ARG A 458 25.19 0.45 -6.80
#